data_c0c109c773b25550efe3e4a7bf1583be
#
_entry.id   c0c109c773b25550efe3e4a7bf1583be
#
_cell.length_a   1.000
_cell.length_b   1.000
_cell.length_c   1.000
_cell.angle_alpha   90.00
_cell.angle_beta   90.00
_cell.angle_gamma   90.00
#
_symmetry.space_group_name_H-M   'P 1'
#
loop_
_entity.id
_entity.type
_entity.pdbx_description
1 polymer ?
#
loop_
_entity_poly.entity_id
_entity_poly.type
_entity_poly.pdbx_seq_one_letter_code
_entity_poly.pdbx_strand_id
1 'polypeptide(L)'
;YKQSEYGKVILPLTVLRRLDCVLEPTKQAVLDRMAQLAGKVHNLDPILQKEAGEQFYNTSRFDFATLIAAPDDLADNLKHYVASFSTSARDVLDKFDFTTQINRLDRSGLLYLVMSRFAEVDLHPDKVSNLEMGYLYEELIRRFSELSNETAGEHFTPREVIRLMVDLLFIEDDDQLTKPGAIKTIYDGACGTGGMLSVAEDRLRELNPAAKLQVYGQELNAETYAICRSDMMLKGQDATNIAYGNSFSEDGHPGLKVDYSIQNPPFGVEWKKVADAVKDEHNQRGLAGRFGAGLPRINDGSFLFLQNAISKMKPVADGGSRVAIVFNGSPLFTGAAGSGESEIRRWIIENDWLEAVVALPDQLFYNTGISTYFWVVTNRK
;
A
#
# COMPACT_ATOMS: atom_id res chain seq x y z
N TYR A 1 -9.68 18.15 20.03
CA TYR A 1 -8.71 17.25 19.39
C TYR A 1 -7.34 17.34 20.07
N LYS A 2 -6.75 16.22 20.42
CA LYS A 2 -5.33 16.14 20.79
C LYS A 2 -4.49 16.13 19.52
N GLN A 3 -3.24 16.55 19.59
CA GLN A 3 -2.33 16.52 18.44
C GLN A 3 -2.17 15.11 17.84
N SER A 4 -2.15 14.07 18.69
CA SER A 4 -2.12 12.66 18.27
C SER A 4 -3.35 12.19 17.48
N GLU A 5 -4.42 12.99 17.45
CA GLU A 5 -5.65 12.66 16.71
C GLU A 5 -5.77 13.42 15.37
N TYR A 6 -4.81 14.31 15.07
CA TYR A 6 -4.88 15.13 13.85
C TYR A 6 -4.84 14.27 12.57
N GLY A 7 -4.09 13.17 12.59
CA GLY A 7 -4.02 12.23 11.47
C GLY A 7 -5.40 11.73 11.04
N LYS A 8 -6.28 11.43 11.99
CA LYS A 8 -7.64 10.93 11.72
C LYS A 8 -8.55 11.93 10.98
N VAL A 9 -8.16 13.20 10.93
CA VAL A 9 -8.88 14.26 10.22
C VAL A 9 -8.15 14.66 8.95
N ILE A 10 -6.84 14.87 9.05
CA ILE A 10 -6.04 15.42 7.94
C ILE A 10 -5.85 14.40 6.83
N LEU A 11 -5.56 13.13 7.15
CA LEU A 11 -5.35 12.11 6.12
C LEU A 11 -6.59 11.89 5.24
N PRO A 12 -7.79 11.60 5.79
CA PRO A 12 -8.97 11.42 4.95
C PRO A 12 -9.36 12.68 4.18
N LEU A 13 -9.18 13.87 4.75
CA LEU A 13 -9.44 15.13 4.04
C LEU A 13 -8.43 15.37 2.90
N THR A 14 -7.18 14.99 3.07
CA THR A 14 -6.17 15.06 2.01
C THR A 14 -6.54 14.13 0.85
N VAL A 15 -6.94 12.88 1.16
CA VAL A 15 -7.44 11.95 0.13
C VAL A 15 -8.67 12.52 -0.55
N LEU A 16 -9.67 12.96 0.22
CA LEU A 16 -10.92 13.50 -0.32
C LEU A 16 -10.67 14.72 -1.21
N ARG A 17 -9.80 15.65 -0.78
CA ARG A 17 -9.43 16.82 -1.58
C ARG A 17 -8.72 16.46 -2.86
N ARG A 18 -7.82 15.47 -2.82
CA ARG A 18 -7.17 14.97 -4.04
C ARG A 18 -8.17 14.39 -5.02
N LEU A 19 -9.10 13.54 -4.55
CA LEU A 19 -10.16 12.96 -5.39
C LEU A 19 -11.08 14.06 -5.98
N ASP A 20 -11.41 15.06 -5.20
CA ASP A 20 -12.20 16.22 -5.63
C ASP A 20 -11.52 16.99 -6.77
N CYS A 21 -10.24 17.34 -6.59
CA CYS A 21 -9.45 18.03 -7.61
C CYS A 21 -9.31 17.23 -8.92
N VAL A 22 -9.11 15.92 -8.83
CA VAL A 22 -9.00 15.04 -10.00
C VAL A 22 -10.30 14.97 -10.78
N LEU A 23 -11.45 14.95 -10.10
CA LEU A 23 -12.76 14.85 -10.73
C LEU A 23 -13.32 16.21 -11.21
N GLU A 24 -12.76 17.33 -10.77
CA GLU A 24 -13.26 18.67 -11.08
C GLU A 24 -13.53 18.89 -12.58
N PRO A 25 -12.59 18.55 -13.52
CA PRO A 25 -12.77 18.81 -14.93
C PRO A 25 -13.93 18.03 -15.59
N THR A 26 -14.26 16.86 -15.04
CA THR A 26 -15.24 15.92 -15.63
C THR A 26 -16.53 15.82 -14.86
N LYS A 27 -16.63 16.48 -13.71
CA LYS A 27 -17.76 16.37 -12.78
C LYS A 27 -19.11 16.62 -13.43
N GLN A 28 -19.26 17.73 -14.18
CA GLN A 28 -20.51 18.07 -14.82
C GLN A 28 -20.92 17.04 -15.87
N ALA A 29 -19.96 16.54 -16.64
CA ALA A 29 -20.19 15.49 -17.65
C ALA A 29 -20.72 14.19 -17.00
N VAL A 30 -20.15 13.80 -15.86
CA VAL A 30 -20.63 12.63 -15.07
C VAL A 30 -22.07 12.84 -14.59
N LEU A 31 -22.41 14.01 -14.07
CA LEU A 31 -23.77 14.32 -13.61
C LEU A 31 -24.78 14.31 -14.76
N ASP A 32 -24.45 14.92 -15.88
CA ASP A 32 -25.31 14.96 -17.08
C ASP A 32 -25.51 13.54 -17.62
N ARG A 33 -24.45 12.74 -17.65
CA ARG A 33 -24.51 11.35 -18.11
C ARG A 33 -25.37 10.49 -17.20
N MET A 34 -25.21 10.63 -15.89
CA MET A 34 -26.06 9.95 -14.92
C MET A 34 -27.54 10.30 -15.12
N ALA A 35 -27.87 11.59 -15.29
CA ALA A 35 -29.25 12.04 -15.51
C ALA A 35 -29.84 11.48 -16.81
N GLN A 36 -29.09 11.40 -17.88
CA GLN A 36 -29.53 10.82 -19.18
C GLN A 36 -29.85 9.33 -19.09
N LEU A 37 -29.12 8.60 -18.22
CA LEU A 37 -29.20 7.14 -18.12
C LEU A 37 -30.06 6.66 -16.94
N ALA A 38 -30.56 7.57 -16.11
CA ALA A 38 -31.40 7.26 -14.98
C ALA A 38 -32.62 6.38 -15.40
N GLY A 39 -32.75 5.23 -14.75
CA GLY A 39 -33.82 4.25 -15.05
C GLY A 39 -33.68 3.48 -16.36
N LYS A 40 -32.63 3.70 -17.16
CA LYS A 40 -32.41 3.02 -18.45
C LYS A 40 -31.35 1.92 -18.40
N VAL A 41 -30.42 2.01 -17.44
CA VAL A 41 -29.27 1.11 -17.32
C VAL A 41 -29.14 0.67 -15.86
N HIS A 42 -28.94 -0.63 -15.62
CA HIS A 42 -28.81 -1.20 -14.26
C HIS A 42 -27.43 -0.97 -13.64
N ASN A 43 -26.37 -1.04 -14.44
CA ASN A 43 -25.01 -0.80 -13.95
C ASN A 43 -24.41 0.41 -14.67
N LEU A 44 -24.29 1.50 -13.94
CA LEU A 44 -23.73 2.76 -14.45
C LEU A 44 -22.21 2.86 -14.26
N ASP A 45 -21.61 2.04 -13.40
CA ASP A 45 -20.18 2.16 -13.03
C ASP A 45 -19.23 2.27 -14.23
N PRO A 46 -19.24 1.34 -15.21
CA PRO A 46 -18.30 1.41 -16.33
C PRO A 46 -18.50 2.64 -17.21
N ILE A 47 -19.74 3.14 -17.26
CA ILE A 47 -20.08 4.30 -18.10
C ILE A 47 -19.62 5.58 -17.41
N LEU A 48 -19.90 5.71 -16.10
CA LEU A 48 -19.52 6.88 -15.32
C LEU A 48 -18.00 6.96 -15.09
N GLN A 49 -17.33 5.83 -14.91
CA GLN A 49 -15.86 5.76 -14.89
C GLN A 49 -15.26 6.25 -16.22
N LYS A 50 -15.81 5.81 -17.35
CA LYS A 50 -15.37 6.28 -18.67
C LYS A 50 -15.62 7.79 -18.85
N GLU A 51 -16.74 8.31 -18.37
CA GLU A 51 -17.05 9.74 -18.43
C GLU A 51 -16.14 10.55 -17.52
N ALA A 52 -15.83 10.04 -16.34
CA ALA A 52 -14.88 10.64 -15.41
C ALA A 52 -13.43 10.59 -15.92
N GLY A 53 -13.10 9.65 -16.81
CA GLY A 53 -11.73 9.36 -17.25
C GLY A 53 -10.89 8.67 -16.18
N GLU A 54 -11.51 8.20 -15.09
CA GLU A 54 -10.88 7.64 -13.89
C GLU A 54 -11.56 6.32 -13.48
N GLN A 55 -10.89 5.54 -12.62
CA GLN A 55 -11.49 4.32 -12.05
C GLN A 55 -12.56 4.60 -10.98
N PHE A 56 -12.81 5.86 -10.70
CA PHE A 56 -13.79 6.32 -9.72
C PHE A 56 -14.52 7.56 -10.26
N TYR A 57 -15.65 7.88 -9.64
CA TYR A 57 -16.46 9.04 -9.94
C TYR A 57 -17.24 9.48 -8.71
N ASN A 58 -17.88 10.65 -8.78
CA ASN A 58 -18.81 11.13 -7.76
C ASN A 58 -20.11 11.63 -8.41
N THR A 59 -21.24 11.20 -7.88
CA THR A 59 -22.58 11.56 -8.39
C THR A 59 -23.27 12.70 -7.62
N SER A 60 -22.60 13.29 -6.64
CA SER A 60 -23.11 14.46 -5.91
C SER A 60 -22.91 15.74 -6.72
N ARG A 61 -23.84 16.66 -6.58
CA ARG A 61 -23.69 18.04 -7.05
C ARG A 61 -22.64 18.86 -6.28
N PHE A 62 -22.25 18.37 -5.09
CA PHE A 62 -21.30 19.06 -4.22
C PHE A 62 -19.84 18.79 -4.66
N ASP A 63 -19.03 19.80 -4.42
CA ASP A 63 -17.57 19.82 -4.41
C ASP A 63 -17.11 20.65 -3.21
N PHE A 64 -15.82 20.82 -2.97
CA PHE A 64 -15.35 21.60 -1.83
C PHE A 64 -15.84 23.05 -1.86
N ALA A 65 -15.93 23.68 -3.02
CA ALA A 65 -16.37 25.06 -3.15
C ALA A 65 -17.87 25.21 -2.79
N THR A 66 -18.72 24.33 -3.29
CA THR A 66 -20.16 24.34 -3.01
C THR A 66 -20.48 23.87 -1.59
N LEU A 67 -19.69 22.97 -1.01
CA LEU A 67 -19.83 22.56 0.38
C LEU A 67 -19.61 23.72 1.34
N ILE A 68 -18.53 24.49 1.20
CA ILE A 68 -18.26 25.64 2.06
C ILE A 68 -19.22 26.82 1.84
N ALA A 69 -19.88 26.89 0.68
CA ALA A 69 -20.89 27.91 0.40
C ALA A 69 -22.21 27.68 1.16
N ALA A 70 -22.43 26.52 1.77
CA ALA A 70 -23.61 26.15 2.55
C ALA A 70 -23.23 25.73 3.98
N PRO A 71 -22.77 26.67 4.84
CA PRO A 71 -22.18 26.33 6.14
C PRO A 71 -23.18 25.71 7.12
N ASP A 72 -24.45 26.08 7.06
CA ASP A 72 -25.47 25.58 7.99
C ASP A 72 -25.77 24.08 7.79
N ASP A 73 -25.66 23.59 6.56
CA ASP A 73 -25.90 22.18 6.20
C ASP A 73 -24.62 21.41 5.90
N LEU A 74 -23.44 21.97 6.22
CA LEU A 74 -22.15 21.47 5.79
C LEU A 74 -21.92 20.00 6.18
N ALA A 75 -22.25 19.62 7.41
CA ALA A 75 -22.02 18.25 7.89
C ALA A 75 -22.81 17.21 7.09
N ASP A 76 -24.08 17.47 6.81
CA ASP A 76 -24.94 16.55 6.08
C ASP A 76 -24.62 16.56 4.58
N ASN A 77 -24.30 17.71 4.01
CA ASN A 77 -23.85 17.82 2.62
C ASN A 77 -22.53 17.10 2.40
N LEU A 78 -21.57 17.18 3.33
CA LEU A 78 -20.31 16.48 3.26
C LEU A 78 -20.48 14.96 3.36
N LYS A 79 -21.34 14.48 4.26
CA LYS A 79 -21.69 13.05 4.34
C LYS A 79 -22.33 12.56 3.03
N HIS A 80 -23.26 13.35 2.47
CA HIS A 80 -23.85 13.03 1.18
C HIS A 80 -22.80 13.00 0.06
N TYR A 81 -21.87 13.95 0.05
CA TYR A 81 -20.78 14.02 -0.91
C TYR A 81 -19.90 12.77 -0.83
N VAL A 82 -19.47 12.36 0.36
CA VAL A 82 -18.69 11.14 0.61
C VAL A 82 -19.46 9.89 0.16
N ALA A 83 -20.74 9.78 0.52
CA ALA A 83 -21.59 8.64 0.14
C ALA A 83 -21.86 8.53 -1.37
N SER A 84 -21.68 9.62 -2.12
CA SER A 84 -21.92 9.71 -3.57
C SER A 84 -20.73 9.30 -4.43
N PHE A 85 -19.59 8.95 -3.84
CA PHE A 85 -18.49 8.35 -4.57
C PHE A 85 -18.84 6.93 -5.06
N SER A 86 -18.21 6.50 -6.13
CA SER A 86 -18.24 5.11 -6.59
C SER A 86 -17.82 4.16 -5.45
N THR A 87 -18.28 2.92 -5.50
CA THR A 87 -18.04 1.93 -4.43
C THR A 87 -16.56 1.81 -4.07
N SER A 88 -15.67 1.76 -5.07
CA SER A 88 -14.22 1.64 -4.86
C SER A 88 -13.62 2.80 -4.07
N ALA A 89 -14.00 4.05 -4.40
CA ALA A 89 -13.53 5.24 -3.69
C ALA A 89 -14.18 5.40 -2.31
N ARG A 90 -15.46 5.03 -2.18
CA ARG A 90 -16.16 5.04 -0.89
C ARG A 90 -15.54 4.06 0.09
N ASP A 91 -15.21 2.83 -0.36
CA ASP A 91 -14.54 1.82 0.48
C ASP A 91 -13.21 2.32 1.04
N VAL A 92 -12.48 3.15 0.28
CA VAL A 92 -11.26 3.82 0.76
C VAL A 92 -11.59 4.82 1.89
N LEU A 93 -12.60 5.68 1.68
CA LEU A 93 -12.98 6.71 2.67
C LEU A 93 -13.57 6.08 3.94
N ASP A 94 -14.30 4.98 3.82
CA ASP A 94 -14.87 4.25 4.96
C ASP A 94 -13.79 3.67 5.90
N LYS A 95 -12.61 3.32 5.38
CA LYS A 95 -11.49 2.82 6.19
C LYS A 95 -10.90 3.86 7.14
N PHE A 96 -11.10 5.15 6.86
CA PHE A 96 -10.71 6.23 7.77
C PHE A 96 -11.72 6.51 8.89
N ASP A 97 -12.88 5.83 8.92
CA ASP A 97 -14.00 6.17 9.82
C ASP A 97 -14.35 7.68 9.75
N PHE A 98 -14.34 8.22 8.52
CA PHE A 98 -14.40 9.65 8.30
C PHE A 98 -15.75 10.28 8.74
N THR A 99 -16.83 9.52 8.65
CA THR A 99 -18.16 9.96 9.13
C THR A 99 -18.15 10.30 10.63
N THR A 100 -17.46 9.52 11.45
CA THR A 100 -17.28 9.81 12.88
C THR A 100 -16.52 11.12 13.10
N GLN A 101 -15.49 11.38 12.27
CA GLN A 101 -14.71 12.61 12.36
C GLN A 101 -15.53 13.85 11.92
N ILE A 102 -16.33 13.73 10.87
CA ILE A 102 -17.26 14.79 10.44
C ILE A 102 -18.20 15.19 11.60
N ASN A 103 -18.84 14.20 12.23
CA ASN A 103 -19.75 14.45 13.35
C ASN A 103 -19.05 15.12 14.54
N ARG A 104 -17.81 14.71 14.82
CA ARG A 104 -17.01 15.27 15.92
C ARG A 104 -16.57 16.70 15.64
N LEU A 105 -16.14 17.01 14.42
CA LEU A 105 -15.78 18.37 13.99
C LEU A 105 -16.97 19.30 14.03
N ASP A 106 -18.12 18.85 13.56
CA ASP A 106 -19.35 19.60 13.53
C ASP A 106 -19.80 19.99 14.94
N ARG A 107 -19.90 19.00 15.86
CA ARG A 107 -20.23 19.25 17.27
C ARG A 107 -19.26 20.20 17.98
N SER A 108 -18.03 20.26 17.52
CA SER A 108 -16.99 21.16 18.07
C SER A 108 -16.98 22.52 17.43
N GLY A 109 -17.84 22.80 16.43
CA GLY A 109 -17.84 24.05 15.67
C GLY A 109 -16.61 24.27 14.81
N LEU A 110 -15.86 23.19 14.49
CA LEU A 110 -14.59 23.25 13.76
C LEU A 110 -14.73 22.84 12.28
N LEU A 111 -15.83 22.19 11.91
CA LEU A 111 -15.97 21.59 10.57
C LEU A 111 -15.81 22.63 9.47
N TYR A 112 -16.49 23.75 9.56
CA TYR A 112 -16.40 24.82 8.56
C TYR A 112 -14.98 25.37 8.42
N LEU A 113 -14.31 25.65 9.53
CA LEU A 113 -12.94 26.15 9.52
C LEU A 113 -11.97 25.18 8.83
N VAL A 114 -12.06 23.90 9.18
CA VAL A 114 -11.21 22.85 8.61
C VAL A 114 -11.48 22.70 7.11
N MET A 115 -12.76 22.59 6.71
CA MET A 115 -13.15 22.47 5.30
C MET A 115 -12.73 23.67 4.47
N SER A 116 -12.88 24.88 5.00
CA SER A 116 -12.44 26.12 4.33
C SER A 116 -10.93 26.11 4.06
N ARG A 117 -10.13 25.64 5.02
CA ARG A 117 -8.68 25.54 4.82
C ARG A 117 -8.30 24.49 3.78
N PHE A 118 -8.99 23.36 3.76
CA PHE A 118 -8.74 22.34 2.73
C PHE A 118 -9.20 22.80 1.33
N ALA A 119 -10.24 23.59 1.23
CA ALA A 119 -10.69 24.14 -0.05
C ALA A 119 -9.65 25.09 -0.70
N GLU A 120 -8.83 25.76 0.13
CA GLU A 120 -7.71 26.60 -0.34
C GLU A 120 -6.52 25.80 -0.87
N VAL A 121 -6.43 24.49 -0.55
CA VAL A 121 -5.31 23.63 -0.97
C VAL A 121 -5.60 23.08 -2.36
N ASP A 122 -4.74 23.40 -3.32
CA ASP A 122 -4.80 22.86 -4.68
C ASP A 122 -3.96 21.59 -4.79
N LEU A 123 -4.64 20.44 -4.85
CA LEU A 123 -4.04 19.14 -5.05
C LEU A 123 -4.32 18.58 -6.46
N HIS A 124 -4.59 19.45 -7.45
CA HIS A 124 -4.79 19.02 -8.83
C HIS A 124 -3.50 18.33 -9.38
N PRO A 125 -3.62 17.29 -10.23
CA PRO A 125 -2.47 16.59 -10.82
C PRO A 125 -1.45 17.50 -11.53
N ASP A 126 -1.91 18.61 -12.09
CA ASP A 126 -1.04 19.61 -12.75
C ASP A 126 -0.20 20.44 -11.77
N LYS A 127 -0.56 20.45 -10.49
CA LYS A 127 0.14 21.20 -9.42
C LYS A 127 0.94 20.28 -8.53
N VAL A 128 0.40 19.11 -8.22
CA VAL A 128 1.00 18.09 -7.35
C VAL A 128 0.90 16.77 -8.08
N SER A 129 2.01 16.28 -8.59
CA SER A 129 2.09 14.99 -9.27
C SER A 129 1.75 13.83 -8.33
N ASN A 130 1.45 12.64 -8.87
CA ASN A 130 1.21 11.45 -8.06
C ASN A 130 2.44 11.06 -7.23
N LEU A 131 3.66 11.31 -7.73
CA LEU A 131 4.89 11.11 -6.97
C LEU A 131 4.97 12.03 -5.76
N GLU A 132 4.68 13.33 -5.94
CA GLU A 132 4.67 14.32 -4.85
C GLU A 132 3.55 14.04 -3.84
N MET A 133 2.39 13.55 -4.28
CA MET A 133 1.34 13.07 -3.38
C MET A 133 1.82 11.91 -2.50
N GLY A 134 2.60 10.97 -3.06
CA GLY A 134 3.23 9.90 -2.29
C GLY A 134 4.13 10.45 -1.17
N TYR A 135 5.01 11.41 -1.49
CA TYR A 135 5.85 12.09 -0.49
C TYR A 135 5.02 12.83 0.57
N LEU A 136 3.94 13.48 0.16
CA LEU A 136 3.06 14.21 1.06
C LEU A 136 2.40 13.25 2.07
N TYR A 137 1.87 12.10 1.62
CA TYR A 137 1.30 11.11 2.51
C TYR A 137 2.33 10.53 3.47
N GLU A 138 3.51 10.17 2.97
CA GLU A 138 4.61 9.66 3.80
C GLU A 138 5.00 10.67 4.89
N GLU A 139 5.14 11.95 4.55
CA GLU A 139 5.48 13.00 5.51
C GLU A 139 4.36 13.25 6.53
N LEU A 140 3.09 13.23 6.12
CA LEU A 140 1.96 13.35 7.03
C LEU A 140 1.93 12.19 8.03
N ILE A 141 2.07 10.95 7.57
CA ILE A 141 2.08 9.76 8.43
C ILE A 141 3.26 9.84 9.41
N ARG A 142 4.47 10.17 8.92
CA ARG A 142 5.65 10.34 9.77
C ARG A 142 5.38 11.34 10.90
N ARG A 143 4.84 12.52 10.59
CA ARG A 143 4.54 13.56 11.58
C ARG A 143 3.48 13.10 12.58
N PHE A 144 2.44 12.41 12.12
CA PHE A 144 1.38 11.94 13.03
C PHE A 144 1.85 10.79 13.91
N SER A 145 2.68 9.88 13.42
CA SER A 145 3.31 8.82 14.22
C SER A 145 4.21 9.41 15.32
N GLU A 146 5.01 10.44 15.02
CA GLU A 146 5.81 11.16 16.02
C GLU A 146 4.95 11.81 17.10
N LEU A 147 3.81 12.40 16.72
CA LEU A 147 2.88 13.05 17.66
C LEU A 147 2.09 12.07 18.53
N SER A 148 1.89 10.85 18.05
CA SER A 148 1.19 9.78 18.79
C SER A 148 2.10 8.94 19.68
N ASN A 149 3.43 9.13 19.62
CA ASN A 149 4.44 8.25 20.20
C ASN A 149 4.34 6.80 19.70
N GLU A 150 3.76 6.60 18.54
CA GLU A 150 3.83 5.33 17.83
C GLU A 150 5.22 5.19 17.21
N THR A 151 5.67 3.97 17.05
CA THR A 151 7.02 3.68 16.49
C THR A 151 7.10 4.21 15.07
N ALA A 152 7.58 5.45 14.92
CA ALA A 152 7.64 6.17 13.63
C ALA A 152 8.54 5.50 12.58
N GLY A 153 9.38 4.53 12.99
CA GLY A 153 10.27 3.78 12.10
C GLY A 153 9.58 2.69 11.28
N GLU A 154 8.31 2.37 11.56
CA GLU A 154 7.61 1.25 10.92
C GLU A 154 7.07 1.58 9.52
N HIS A 155 7.10 2.85 9.09
CA HIS A 155 6.29 3.27 7.94
C HIS A 155 7.05 3.90 6.78
N PHE A 156 8.37 4.11 6.89
CA PHE A 156 9.11 4.82 5.87
C PHE A 156 10.40 4.12 5.44
N THR A 157 10.47 3.79 4.16
CA THR A 157 11.70 3.30 3.50
C THR A 157 12.31 4.43 2.68
N PRO A 158 13.58 4.79 2.90
CA PRO A 158 14.26 5.80 2.07
C PRO A 158 14.19 5.44 0.59
N ARG A 159 13.88 6.43 -0.25
CA ARG A 159 13.70 6.21 -1.70
C ARG A 159 14.93 5.63 -2.38
N GLU A 160 16.11 6.02 -1.91
CA GLU A 160 17.39 5.52 -2.41
C GLU A 160 17.54 4.02 -2.14
N VAL A 161 17.07 3.54 -0.99
CA VAL A 161 17.04 2.11 -0.66
C VAL A 161 16.07 1.38 -1.57
N ILE A 162 14.87 1.93 -1.75
CA ILE A 162 13.85 1.33 -2.64
C ILE A 162 14.40 1.24 -4.07
N ARG A 163 15.00 2.31 -4.59
CA ARG A 163 15.60 2.33 -5.93
C ARG A 163 16.69 1.26 -6.08
N LEU A 164 17.59 1.16 -5.11
CA LEU A 164 18.62 0.12 -5.10
C LEU A 164 18.01 -1.28 -5.11
N MET A 165 16.99 -1.53 -4.27
CA MET A 165 16.31 -2.83 -4.23
C MET A 165 15.63 -3.13 -5.58
N VAL A 166 14.95 -2.16 -6.18
CA VAL A 166 14.28 -2.30 -7.48
C VAL A 166 15.30 -2.56 -8.59
N ASP A 167 16.40 -1.80 -8.63
CA ASP A 167 17.46 -2.00 -9.62
C ASP A 167 18.07 -3.40 -9.52
N LEU A 168 18.28 -3.91 -8.31
CA LEU A 168 18.77 -5.29 -8.10
C LEU A 168 17.71 -6.34 -8.45
N LEU A 169 16.42 -6.07 -8.29
CA LEU A 169 15.38 -6.98 -8.74
C LEU A 169 15.30 -7.07 -10.27
N PHE A 170 15.51 -5.95 -10.96
CA PHE A 170 15.31 -5.84 -12.41
C PHE A 170 16.56 -6.18 -13.24
N ILE A 171 17.76 -6.06 -12.67
CA ILE A 171 19.04 -6.11 -13.40
C ILE A 171 19.20 -7.35 -14.29
N GLU A 172 18.67 -8.50 -13.91
CA GLU A 172 18.77 -9.73 -14.71
C GLU A 172 17.66 -9.86 -15.77
N ASP A 173 16.67 -8.98 -15.73
CA ASP A 173 15.54 -8.99 -16.64
C ASP A 173 15.61 -7.86 -17.68
N ASP A 174 16.69 -7.09 -17.76
CA ASP A 174 16.83 -5.95 -18.67
C ASP A 174 16.38 -6.29 -20.11
N ASP A 175 16.84 -7.41 -20.64
CA ASP A 175 16.47 -7.88 -21.98
C ASP A 175 14.97 -8.19 -22.13
N GLN A 176 14.27 -8.52 -21.04
CA GLN A 176 12.84 -8.81 -21.06
C GLN A 176 12.03 -7.55 -20.78
N LEU A 177 12.48 -6.73 -19.84
CA LEU A 177 11.80 -5.50 -19.44
C LEU A 177 11.79 -4.45 -20.55
N THR A 178 12.82 -4.44 -21.39
CA THR A 178 12.93 -3.51 -22.54
C THR A 178 12.12 -3.94 -23.76
N LYS A 179 11.53 -5.15 -23.78
CA LYS A 179 10.69 -5.61 -24.91
C LYS A 179 9.36 -4.86 -24.94
N PRO A 180 8.85 -4.53 -26.15
CA PRO A 180 7.53 -3.93 -26.30
C PRO A 180 6.44 -4.81 -25.68
N GLY A 181 5.57 -4.20 -24.84
CA GLY A 181 4.45 -4.89 -24.21
C GLY A 181 4.84 -5.85 -23.08
N ALA A 182 6.03 -5.71 -22.50
CA ALA A 182 6.42 -6.47 -21.33
C ALA A 182 5.42 -6.26 -20.18
N ILE A 183 4.93 -7.36 -19.58
CA ILE A 183 4.06 -7.34 -18.41
C ILE A 183 4.75 -8.14 -17.32
N LYS A 184 4.96 -7.52 -16.18
CA LYS A 184 5.53 -8.14 -14.99
C LYS A 184 4.64 -7.90 -13.78
N THR A 185 4.83 -8.69 -12.75
CA THR A 185 4.05 -8.65 -11.52
C THR A 185 4.98 -8.44 -10.32
N ILE A 186 4.55 -7.61 -9.35
CA ILE A 186 5.27 -7.38 -8.11
C ILE A 186 4.34 -7.46 -6.91
N TYR A 187 4.84 -7.96 -5.78
CA TYR A 187 4.09 -8.14 -4.55
C TYR A 187 4.81 -7.52 -3.35
N ASP A 188 4.04 -6.86 -2.49
CA ASP A 188 4.47 -6.39 -1.18
C ASP A 188 3.48 -6.84 -0.10
N GLY A 189 3.90 -7.71 0.82
CA GLY A 189 3.08 -8.27 1.89
C GLY A 189 2.93 -7.38 3.13
N ALA A 190 3.55 -6.19 3.14
CA ALA A 190 3.45 -5.16 4.17
C ALA A 190 3.57 -3.79 3.51
N CYS A 191 2.66 -3.51 2.55
CA CYS A 191 2.86 -2.46 1.54
C CYS A 191 2.72 -1.03 2.08
N GLY A 192 2.22 -0.84 3.31
CA GLY A 192 2.05 0.50 3.87
C GLY A 192 1.22 1.39 2.95
N THR A 193 1.74 2.55 2.59
CA THR A 193 1.14 3.48 1.62
C THR A 193 1.36 3.10 0.16
N GLY A 194 2.06 2.02 -0.13
CA GLY A 194 2.38 1.60 -1.49
C GLY A 194 3.62 2.25 -2.09
N GLY A 195 4.43 2.93 -1.29
CA GLY A 195 5.60 3.68 -1.77
C GLY A 195 6.62 2.81 -2.52
N MET A 196 6.89 1.58 -2.04
CA MET A 196 7.81 0.66 -2.70
C MET A 196 7.26 0.18 -4.05
N LEU A 197 5.96 -0.15 -4.12
CA LEU A 197 5.28 -0.53 -5.36
C LEU A 197 5.29 0.60 -6.39
N SER A 198 5.06 1.82 -5.93
CA SER A 198 5.07 3.02 -6.78
C SER A 198 6.44 3.30 -7.38
N VAL A 199 7.50 3.23 -6.58
CA VAL A 199 8.88 3.42 -7.08
C VAL A 199 9.27 2.33 -8.08
N ALA A 200 8.83 1.07 -7.86
CA ALA A 200 9.08 -0.02 -8.79
C ALA A 200 8.38 0.20 -10.14
N GLU A 201 7.13 0.70 -10.11
CA GLU A 201 6.39 1.04 -11.32
C GLU A 201 7.05 2.20 -12.09
N ASP A 202 7.40 3.27 -11.38
CA ASP A 202 8.08 4.43 -11.99
C ASP A 202 9.41 4.01 -12.60
N ARG A 203 10.18 3.14 -11.92
CA ARG A 203 11.45 2.64 -12.44
C ARG A 203 11.27 1.78 -13.69
N LEU A 204 10.26 0.92 -13.74
CA LEU A 204 9.97 0.16 -14.95
C LEU A 204 9.56 1.09 -16.11
N ARG A 205 8.78 2.13 -15.83
CA ARG A 205 8.35 3.12 -16.82
C ARG A 205 9.52 3.95 -17.36
N GLU A 206 10.52 4.28 -16.51
CA GLU A 206 11.78 4.89 -16.94
C GLU A 206 12.55 4.00 -17.93
N LEU A 207 12.61 2.68 -17.66
CA LEU A 207 13.29 1.71 -18.52
C LEU A 207 12.52 1.47 -19.83
N ASN A 208 11.21 1.33 -19.74
CA ASN A 208 10.34 1.03 -20.87
C ASN A 208 8.93 1.61 -20.66
N PRO A 209 8.60 2.75 -21.27
CA PRO A 209 7.29 3.38 -21.14
C PRO A 209 6.11 2.50 -21.62
N ALA A 210 6.37 1.49 -22.45
CA ALA A 210 5.35 0.56 -22.95
C ALA A 210 5.19 -0.70 -22.07
N ALA A 211 6.06 -0.90 -21.09
CA ALA A 211 5.94 -2.01 -20.16
C ALA A 211 4.88 -1.72 -19.08
N LYS A 212 4.29 -2.78 -18.52
CA LYS A 212 3.32 -2.71 -17.43
C LYS A 212 3.81 -3.51 -16.23
N LEU A 213 3.77 -2.89 -15.06
CA LEU A 213 3.95 -3.57 -13.78
C LEU A 213 2.59 -3.71 -13.11
N GLN A 214 2.10 -4.94 -12.96
CA GLN A 214 0.92 -5.22 -12.14
C GLN A 214 1.35 -5.32 -10.69
N VAL A 215 0.83 -4.46 -9.86
CA VAL A 215 1.16 -4.38 -8.45
C VAL A 215 0.13 -5.13 -7.61
N TYR A 216 0.62 -5.85 -6.61
CA TYR A 216 -0.17 -6.55 -5.59
C TYR A 216 0.37 -6.17 -4.22
N GLY A 217 -0.52 -5.94 -3.27
CA GLY A 217 -0.10 -5.59 -1.91
C GLY A 217 -1.04 -6.14 -0.85
N GLN A 218 -0.54 -6.21 0.37
CA GLN A 218 -1.37 -6.48 1.54
C GLN A 218 -0.96 -5.57 2.69
N GLU A 219 -1.94 -5.00 3.39
CA GLU A 219 -1.69 -4.06 4.47
C GLU A 219 -2.66 -4.30 5.64
N LEU A 220 -2.13 -4.26 6.86
CA LEU A 220 -2.88 -4.48 8.09
C LEU A 220 -3.51 -3.18 8.63
N ASN A 221 -2.80 -2.06 8.52
CA ASN A 221 -3.27 -0.77 9.02
C ASN A 221 -4.31 -0.17 8.06
N ALA A 222 -5.48 0.19 8.59
CA ALA A 222 -6.59 0.68 7.78
C ALA A 222 -6.29 2.01 7.08
N GLU A 223 -5.55 2.91 7.73
CA GLU A 223 -5.24 4.26 7.19
C GLU A 223 -4.22 4.14 6.04
N THR A 224 -3.11 3.42 6.24
CA THR A 224 -2.09 3.21 5.19
C THR A 224 -2.63 2.39 4.02
N TYR A 225 -3.47 1.37 4.28
CA TYR A 225 -4.21 0.63 3.26
C TYR A 225 -5.09 1.56 2.40
N ALA A 226 -5.87 2.46 3.04
CA ALA A 226 -6.72 3.39 2.33
C ALA A 226 -5.93 4.35 1.44
N ILE A 227 -4.80 4.85 1.94
CA ILE A 227 -3.88 5.69 1.17
C ILE A 227 -3.30 4.92 -0.02
N CYS A 228 -2.81 3.70 0.20
CA CYS A 228 -2.28 2.85 -0.87
C CYS A 228 -3.32 2.63 -1.97
N ARG A 229 -4.54 2.25 -1.62
CA ARG A 229 -5.63 2.07 -2.59
C ARG A 229 -5.97 3.33 -3.36
N SER A 230 -6.02 4.47 -2.66
CA SER A 230 -6.25 5.77 -3.29
C SER A 230 -5.16 6.09 -4.32
N ASP A 231 -3.89 5.89 -3.96
CA ASP A 231 -2.76 6.10 -4.87
C ASP A 231 -2.83 5.18 -6.09
N MET A 232 -3.15 3.90 -5.90
CA MET A 232 -3.33 2.95 -7.00
C MET A 232 -4.45 3.37 -7.96
N MET A 233 -5.61 3.81 -7.45
CA MET A 233 -6.70 4.32 -8.28
C MET A 233 -6.27 5.54 -9.12
N LEU A 234 -5.56 6.48 -8.51
CA LEU A 234 -5.08 7.71 -9.15
C LEU A 234 -4.00 7.45 -10.21
N LYS A 235 -3.28 6.34 -10.10
CA LYS A 235 -2.27 5.89 -11.07
C LYS A 235 -2.83 4.99 -12.18
N GLY A 236 -4.13 4.70 -12.14
CA GLY A 236 -4.75 3.78 -13.09
C GLY A 236 -4.41 2.30 -12.85
N GLN A 237 -3.83 1.97 -11.69
CA GLN A 237 -3.61 0.60 -11.24
C GLN A 237 -4.88 0.00 -10.66
N ASP A 238 -5.02 -1.32 -10.71
CA ASP A 238 -6.17 -2.00 -10.12
C ASP A 238 -6.06 -2.01 -8.58
N ALA A 239 -6.79 -1.10 -7.94
CA ALA A 239 -6.80 -0.98 -6.48
C ALA A 239 -7.37 -2.22 -5.76
N THR A 240 -8.06 -3.14 -6.46
CA THR A 240 -8.53 -4.41 -5.88
C THR A 240 -7.38 -5.38 -5.59
N ASN A 241 -6.22 -5.16 -6.19
CA ASN A 241 -4.99 -5.91 -5.93
C ASN A 241 -4.33 -5.55 -4.59
N ILE A 242 -4.85 -4.58 -3.86
CA ILE A 242 -4.40 -4.28 -2.50
C ILE A 242 -5.40 -4.89 -1.53
N ALA A 243 -4.96 -5.92 -0.79
CA ALA A 243 -5.76 -6.63 0.20
C ALA A 243 -5.61 -5.99 1.58
N TYR A 244 -6.72 -5.94 2.33
CA TYR A 244 -6.72 -5.53 3.74
C TYR A 244 -6.66 -6.76 4.64
N GLY A 245 -5.75 -6.80 5.59
CA GLY A 245 -5.66 -7.86 6.59
C GLY A 245 -4.23 -8.23 6.97
N ASN A 246 -4.13 -9.12 7.95
CA ASN A 246 -2.84 -9.58 8.46
C ASN A 246 -2.25 -10.66 7.55
N SER A 247 -1.11 -10.38 6.92
CA SER A 247 -0.42 -11.28 6.00
C SER A 247 -0.01 -12.63 6.60
N PHE A 248 -0.01 -12.77 7.93
CA PHE A 248 0.30 -14.03 8.58
C PHE A 248 -0.92 -14.93 8.73
N SER A 249 -2.06 -14.38 9.17
CA SER A 249 -3.27 -15.15 9.42
C SER A 249 -4.19 -15.25 8.21
N GLU A 250 -4.12 -14.29 7.30
CA GLU A 250 -5.01 -14.18 6.15
C GLU A 250 -4.17 -13.94 4.88
N ASP A 251 -4.12 -14.95 3.99
CA ASP A 251 -3.50 -14.74 2.68
C ASP A 251 -4.49 -14.01 1.77
N GLY A 252 -4.32 -12.69 1.64
CA GLY A 252 -5.15 -11.86 0.76
C GLY A 252 -5.02 -12.17 -0.73
N HIS A 253 -3.98 -12.95 -1.11
CA HIS A 253 -3.69 -13.32 -2.49
C HIS A 253 -3.38 -14.83 -2.61
N PRO A 254 -4.31 -15.72 -2.25
CA PRO A 254 -4.07 -17.16 -2.29
C PRO A 254 -3.76 -17.62 -3.72
N GLY A 255 -2.68 -18.38 -3.87
CA GLY A 255 -2.25 -18.90 -5.16
C GLY A 255 -1.58 -17.89 -6.09
N LEU A 256 -1.48 -16.62 -5.74
CA LEU A 256 -0.76 -15.62 -6.52
C LEU A 256 0.72 -16.02 -6.68
N LYS A 257 1.22 -15.90 -7.90
CA LYS A 257 2.62 -16.04 -8.25
C LYS A 257 3.08 -14.78 -8.98
N VAL A 258 4.22 -14.23 -8.57
CA VAL A 258 4.72 -12.94 -9.07
C VAL A 258 6.16 -13.06 -9.60
N ASP A 259 6.56 -12.14 -10.48
CA ASP A 259 7.94 -12.06 -10.97
C ASP A 259 8.87 -11.52 -9.88
N TYR A 260 8.38 -10.55 -9.11
CA TYR A 260 9.15 -9.87 -8.08
C TYR A 260 8.37 -9.76 -6.78
N SER A 261 9.08 -9.72 -5.66
CA SER A 261 8.58 -9.24 -4.37
C SER A 261 9.54 -8.22 -3.79
N ILE A 262 9.00 -7.12 -3.26
CA ILE A 262 9.76 -6.07 -2.60
C ILE A 262 9.08 -5.74 -1.29
N GLN A 263 9.80 -5.78 -0.16
CA GLN A 263 9.16 -5.58 1.15
C GLN A 263 10.09 -4.88 2.13
N ASN A 264 9.52 -4.01 2.93
CA ASN A 264 10.11 -3.52 4.17
C ASN A 264 9.12 -3.75 5.32
N PRO A 265 9.02 -4.98 5.85
CA PRO A 265 8.11 -5.28 6.94
C PRO A 265 8.57 -4.62 8.25
N PRO A 266 7.65 -4.40 9.21
CA PRO A 266 8.01 -3.86 10.52
C PRO A 266 9.01 -4.77 11.24
N PHE A 267 10.04 -4.17 11.86
CA PHE A 267 11.11 -4.91 12.54
C PHE A 267 10.62 -5.44 13.89
N GLY A 268 10.96 -6.69 14.20
CA GLY A 268 10.67 -7.29 15.51
C GLY A 268 9.16 -7.40 15.81
N VAL A 269 8.33 -7.57 14.80
CA VAL A 269 6.88 -7.66 14.99
C VAL A 269 6.50 -8.94 15.72
N GLU A 270 5.76 -8.76 16.84
CA GLU A 270 5.20 -9.88 17.58
C GLU A 270 4.00 -10.48 16.83
N TRP A 271 3.99 -11.79 16.63
CA TRP A 271 2.90 -12.49 15.95
C TRP A 271 2.02 -13.36 16.85
N LYS A 272 2.11 -13.15 18.19
CA LYS A 272 1.36 -13.90 19.20
C LYS A 272 -0.15 -13.90 18.96
N LYS A 273 -0.72 -12.78 18.52
CA LYS A 273 -2.17 -12.64 18.29
C LYS A 273 -2.69 -13.56 17.16
N VAL A 274 -1.82 -13.97 16.25
CA VAL A 274 -2.14 -14.81 15.09
C VAL A 274 -1.40 -16.15 15.12
N ALA A 275 -0.80 -16.49 16.27
CA ALA A 275 0.05 -17.66 16.41
C ALA A 275 -0.67 -18.98 16.09
N ASP A 276 -1.95 -19.08 16.42
CA ASP A 276 -2.71 -20.31 16.18
C ASP A 276 -2.89 -20.52 14.66
N ALA A 277 -3.28 -19.49 13.92
CA ALA A 277 -3.42 -19.60 12.47
C ALA A 277 -2.10 -19.97 11.77
N VAL A 278 -0.99 -19.35 12.18
CA VAL A 278 0.35 -19.63 11.63
C VAL A 278 0.81 -21.06 11.94
N LYS A 279 0.62 -21.52 13.18
CA LYS A 279 0.95 -22.88 13.62
C LYS A 279 0.08 -23.92 12.93
N ASP A 280 -1.21 -23.64 12.77
CA ASP A 280 -2.13 -24.54 12.08
C ASP A 280 -1.72 -24.70 10.62
N GLU A 281 -1.38 -23.63 9.91
CA GLU A 281 -0.87 -23.71 8.54
C GLU A 281 0.46 -24.51 8.48
N HIS A 282 1.40 -24.22 9.38
CA HIS A 282 2.67 -24.95 9.48
C HIS A 282 2.45 -26.46 9.68
N ASN A 283 1.61 -26.83 10.67
CA ASN A 283 1.40 -28.23 11.04
C ASN A 283 0.58 -29.01 9.99
N GLN A 284 -0.42 -28.36 9.39
CA GLN A 284 -1.34 -29.05 8.48
C GLN A 284 -0.81 -29.11 7.04
N ARG A 285 -0.05 -28.10 6.60
CA ARG A 285 0.38 -27.98 5.22
C ARG A 285 1.87 -28.18 5.00
N GLY A 286 2.70 -28.09 6.06
CA GLY A 286 4.15 -28.17 5.94
C GLY A 286 4.69 -27.28 4.82
N LEU A 287 5.62 -27.78 4.01
CA LEU A 287 6.19 -27.04 2.88
C LEU A 287 5.20 -26.74 1.73
N ALA A 288 4.01 -27.33 1.72
CA ALA A 288 2.95 -26.96 0.79
C ALA A 288 2.18 -25.69 1.24
N GLY A 289 2.36 -25.27 2.50
CA GLY A 289 1.91 -24.01 3.03
C GLY A 289 3.02 -22.94 2.98
N ARG A 290 2.70 -21.77 3.53
CA ARG A 290 3.65 -20.65 3.52
C ARG A 290 4.78 -20.82 4.56
N PHE A 291 4.50 -21.42 5.72
CA PHE A 291 5.37 -21.40 6.91
C PHE A 291 6.01 -22.76 7.22
N GLY A 292 6.14 -23.62 6.23
CA GLY A 292 6.58 -25.02 6.42
C GLY A 292 8.06 -25.19 6.77
N ALA A 293 8.92 -24.22 6.43
CA ALA A 293 10.36 -24.34 6.67
C ALA A 293 10.74 -24.19 8.16
N GLY A 294 9.90 -23.53 8.95
CA GLY A 294 10.10 -23.33 10.39
C GLY A 294 9.31 -22.14 10.91
N LEU A 295 9.16 -22.07 12.22
CA LEU A 295 8.49 -20.95 12.88
C LEU A 295 9.51 -20.15 13.70
N PRO A 296 9.67 -18.84 13.45
CA PRO A 296 10.55 -18.00 14.24
C PRO A 296 9.97 -17.78 15.65
N ARG A 297 10.75 -17.21 16.56
CA ARG A 297 10.27 -16.83 17.89
C ARG A 297 9.09 -15.88 17.80
N ILE A 298 8.18 -15.96 18.78
CA ILE A 298 6.89 -15.22 18.79
C ILE A 298 7.06 -13.70 18.70
N ASN A 299 8.13 -13.16 19.26
CA ASN A 299 8.40 -11.72 19.30
C ASN A 299 9.18 -11.19 18.07
N ASP A 300 9.35 -12.01 17.02
CA ASP A 300 10.02 -11.59 15.79
C ASP A 300 9.49 -12.36 14.56
N GLY A 301 8.52 -11.78 13.88
CA GLY A 301 7.87 -12.34 12.70
C GLY A 301 8.61 -12.08 11.38
N SER A 302 9.82 -11.55 11.39
CA SER A 302 10.57 -11.18 10.17
C SER A 302 10.63 -12.33 9.16
N PHE A 303 10.93 -13.54 9.61
CA PHE A 303 10.98 -14.72 8.74
C PHE A 303 9.61 -15.23 8.27
N LEU A 304 8.52 -14.84 8.89
CA LEU A 304 7.18 -15.13 8.35
C LEU A 304 6.91 -14.29 7.11
N PHE A 305 7.33 -13.02 7.09
CA PHE A 305 7.25 -12.19 5.87
C PHE A 305 8.10 -12.78 4.73
N LEU A 306 9.32 -13.22 5.02
CA LEU A 306 10.18 -13.85 4.01
C LEU A 306 9.55 -15.12 3.45
N GLN A 307 9.07 -16.02 4.31
CA GLN A 307 8.41 -17.26 3.88
C GLN A 307 7.13 -16.96 3.07
N ASN A 308 6.35 -15.96 3.47
CA ASN A 308 5.20 -15.50 2.71
C ASN A 308 5.62 -15.01 1.30
N ALA A 309 6.69 -14.20 1.20
CA ALA A 309 7.22 -13.73 -0.08
C ALA A 309 7.71 -14.89 -0.97
N ILE A 310 8.46 -15.84 -0.39
CA ILE A 310 8.93 -17.03 -1.10
C ILE A 310 7.76 -17.90 -1.60
N SER A 311 6.68 -17.99 -0.83
CA SER A 311 5.48 -18.72 -1.26
C SER A 311 4.82 -18.14 -2.51
N LYS A 312 5.08 -16.86 -2.83
CA LYS A 312 4.58 -16.17 -4.03
C LYS A 312 5.53 -16.29 -5.24
N MET A 313 6.69 -16.94 -5.09
CA MET A 313 7.60 -17.14 -6.23
C MET A 313 6.97 -18.04 -7.29
N LYS A 314 7.16 -17.70 -8.55
CA LYS A 314 6.84 -18.56 -9.70
C LYS A 314 7.73 -19.80 -9.70
N PRO A 315 7.26 -20.93 -10.21
CA PRO A 315 8.13 -22.07 -10.51
C PRO A 315 9.27 -21.67 -11.45
N VAL A 316 10.41 -22.35 -11.35
CA VAL A 316 11.57 -22.11 -12.25
C VAL A 316 11.18 -22.29 -13.72
N ALA A 317 10.31 -23.26 -14.02
CA ALA A 317 9.79 -23.51 -15.37
C ALA A 317 9.02 -22.32 -15.96
N ASP A 318 8.45 -21.46 -15.09
CA ASP A 318 7.71 -20.23 -15.48
C ASP A 318 8.59 -18.99 -15.38
N GLY A 319 9.92 -19.15 -15.30
CA GLY A 319 10.91 -18.08 -15.23
C GLY A 319 11.36 -17.70 -13.82
N GLY A 320 10.81 -18.33 -12.79
CA GLY A 320 11.17 -18.07 -11.39
C GLY A 320 10.89 -16.64 -10.95
N SER A 321 11.40 -16.26 -9.79
CA SER A 321 11.15 -14.94 -9.17
C SER A 321 12.37 -14.41 -8.42
N ARG A 322 12.35 -13.11 -8.14
CA ARG A 322 13.32 -12.44 -7.25
C ARG A 322 12.58 -11.72 -6.13
N VAL A 323 13.12 -11.82 -4.94
CA VAL A 323 12.59 -11.21 -3.71
C VAL A 323 13.65 -10.30 -3.13
N ALA A 324 13.31 -9.05 -2.81
CA ALA A 324 14.14 -8.16 -2.02
C ALA A 324 13.38 -7.77 -0.75
N ILE A 325 13.93 -8.07 0.42
CA ILE A 325 13.27 -7.83 1.71
C ILE A 325 14.23 -7.21 2.71
N VAL A 326 13.79 -6.12 3.36
CA VAL A 326 14.57 -5.42 4.37
C VAL A 326 14.44 -6.11 5.72
N PHE A 327 15.55 -6.19 6.44
CA PHE A 327 15.64 -6.75 7.78
C PHE A 327 16.54 -5.91 8.69
N ASN A 328 16.32 -6.04 10.00
CA ASN A 328 17.36 -5.75 10.99
C ASN A 328 18.38 -6.89 11.04
N GLY A 329 19.34 -6.84 11.95
CA GLY A 329 20.36 -7.91 12.09
C GLY A 329 19.81 -9.26 12.60
N SER A 330 18.62 -9.30 13.17
CA SER A 330 18.05 -10.50 13.80
C SER A 330 18.04 -11.75 12.88
N PRO A 331 17.57 -11.68 11.63
CA PRO A 331 17.57 -12.83 10.72
C PRO A 331 18.97 -13.43 10.45
N LEU A 332 20.03 -12.66 10.59
CA LEU A 332 21.41 -13.15 10.40
C LEU A 332 21.93 -13.92 11.61
N PHE A 333 21.57 -13.51 12.83
CA PHE A 333 22.27 -13.93 14.04
C PHE A 333 21.40 -14.70 15.03
N THR A 334 20.08 -14.62 14.92
CA THR A 334 19.16 -15.20 15.92
C THR A 334 18.88 -16.67 15.64
N GLY A 335 18.67 -17.42 16.70
CA GLY A 335 18.28 -18.82 16.69
C GLY A 335 19.46 -19.77 16.77
N ALA A 336 19.45 -20.64 17.78
CA ALA A 336 20.39 -21.73 17.93
C ALA A 336 20.15 -22.81 16.86
N ALA A 337 21.11 -23.70 16.66
CA ALA A 337 20.95 -24.83 15.74
C ALA A 337 19.68 -25.64 16.05
N GLY A 338 18.87 -25.91 15.04
CA GLY A 338 17.59 -26.59 15.14
C GLY A 338 16.41 -25.71 15.58
N SER A 339 16.63 -24.42 15.85
CA SER A 339 15.51 -23.47 16.05
C SER A 339 14.82 -23.14 14.72
N GLY A 340 13.60 -22.59 14.81
CA GLY A 340 12.85 -22.20 13.60
C GLY A 340 13.60 -21.25 12.69
N GLU A 341 14.28 -20.24 13.24
CA GLU A 341 15.10 -19.31 12.47
C GLU A 341 16.28 -20.01 11.77
N SER A 342 16.94 -20.94 12.47
CA SER A 342 18.03 -21.75 11.91
C SER A 342 17.53 -22.64 10.78
N GLU A 343 16.38 -23.28 10.94
CA GLU A 343 15.80 -24.15 9.92
C GLU A 343 15.34 -23.38 8.69
N ILE A 344 14.79 -22.17 8.85
CA ILE A 344 14.43 -21.30 7.72
C ILE A 344 15.69 -20.90 6.93
N ARG A 345 16.78 -20.49 7.62
CA ARG A 345 18.04 -20.18 6.95
C ARG A 345 18.60 -21.40 6.21
N ARG A 346 18.59 -22.56 6.87
CA ARG A 346 19.03 -23.82 6.26
C ARG A 346 18.25 -24.10 4.98
N TRP A 347 16.91 -24.00 5.02
CA TRP A 347 16.04 -24.23 3.87
C TRP A 347 16.37 -23.32 2.70
N ILE A 348 16.60 -22.03 2.95
CA ILE A 348 16.94 -21.05 1.91
C ILE A 348 18.32 -21.37 1.28
N ILE A 349 19.30 -21.72 2.12
CA ILE A 349 20.67 -22.00 1.68
C ILE A 349 20.75 -23.34 0.94
N GLU A 350 20.11 -24.40 1.43
CA GLU A 350 20.09 -25.72 0.80
C GLU A 350 19.37 -25.72 -0.55
N ASN A 351 18.39 -24.81 -0.75
CA ASN A 351 17.77 -24.60 -2.05
C ASN A 351 18.54 -23.64 -2.95
N ASP A 352 19.70 -23.15 -2.51
CA ASP A 352 20.52 -22.16 -3.23
C ASP A 352 19.75 -20.88 -3.63
N TRP A 353 18.81 -20.43 -2.79
CA TRP A 353 17.98 -19.26 -3.09
C TRP A 353 18.58 -17.94 -2.61
N LEU A 354 19.47 -17.94 -1.61
CA LEU A 354 20.10 -16.71 -1.16
C LEU A 354 21.12 -16.23 -2.20
N GLU A 355 20.83 -15.07 -2.80
CA GLU A 355 21.71 -14.46 -3.79
C GLU A 355 22.66 -13.45 -3.15
N ALA A 356 22.11 -12.56 -2.32
CA ALA A 356 22.90 -11.52 -1.66
C ALA A 356 22.31 -11.09 -0.33
N VAL A 357 23.19 -10.61 0.55
CA VAL A 357 22.86 -9.84 1.75
C VAL A 357 23.58 -8.51 1.62
N VAL A 358 22.81 -7.41 1.53
CA VAL A 358 23.33 -6.07 1.37
C VAL A 358 23.20 -5.33 2.69
N ALA A 359 24.33 -4.94 3.29
CA ALA A 359 24.35 -4.10 4.47
C ALA A 359 24.11 -2.63 4.07
N LEU A 360 23.20 -1.97 4.75
CA LEU A 360 22.90 -0.57 4.53
C LEU A 360 23.65 0.29 5.55
N PRO A 361 23.98 1.56 5.22
CA PRO A 361 24.57 2.47 6.17
C PRO A 361 23.75 2.61 7.45
N ASP A 362 24.43 2.76 8.59
CA ASP A 362 23.76 3.00 9.87
C ASP A 362 22.97 4.31 9.82
N GLN A 363 21.86 4.35 10.57
CA GLN A 363 20.98 5.52 10.68
C GLN A 363 20.35 5.97 9.36
N LEU A 364 20.28 5.12 8.36
CA LEU A 364 19.67 5.43 7.07
C LEU A 364 18.13 5.46 7.18
N PHE A 365 17.56 4.60 8.01
CA PHE A 365 16.13 4.60 8.28
C PHE A 365 15.75 5.59 9.37
N TYR A 366 14.62 6.28 9.20
CA TYR A 366 14.17 7.28 10.15
C TYR A 366 13.92 6.68 11.54
N ASN A 367 14.31 7.43 12.58
CA ASN A 367 14.07 7.13 13.99
C ASN A 367 14.58 5.76 14.49
N THR A 368 15.53 5.15 13.82
CA THR A 368 16.17 3.92 14.29
C THR A 368 17.68 4.00 14.17
N GLY A 369 18.39 3.61 15.25
CA GLY A 369 19.83 3.37 15.24
C GLY A 369 20.21 1.93 14.90
N ILE A 370 19.23 1.14 14.43
CA ILE A 370 19.43 -0.29 14.14
C ILE A 370 20.13 -0.43 12.80
N SER A 371 21.18 -1.23 12.73
CA SER A 371 21.79 -1.65 11.46
C SER A 371 20.79 -2.46 10.66
N THR A 372 20.60 -2.06 9.41
CA THR A 372 19.64 -2.69 8.50
C THR A 372 20.34 -3.35 7.33
N TYR A 373 19.71 -4.37 6.82
CA TYR A 373 20.16 -5.17 5.70
C TYR A 373 18.98 -5.44 4.78
N PHE A 374 19.22 -5.68 3.51
CA PHE A 374 18.20 -6.36 2.73
C PHE A 374 18.77 -7.62 2.08
N TRP A 375 17.91 -8.63 2.00
CA TRP A 375 18.25 -9.90 1.37
C TRP A 375 17.67 -9.94 -0.03
N VAL A 376 18.46 -10.45 -0.95
CA VAL A 376 18.00 -10.83 -2.29
C VAL A 376 17.92 -12.35 -2.35
N VAL A 377 16.71 -12.84 -2.61
CA VAL A 377 16.39 -14.27 -2.69
C VAL A 377 15.80 -14.57 -4.06
N THR A 378 16.27 -15.61 -4.73
CA THR A 378 15.79 -16.00 -6.06
C THR A 378 15.79 -17.51 -6.23
N ASN A 379 14.85 -18.02 -7.01
CA ASN A 379 14.83 -19.41 -7.46
C ASN A 379 15.18 -19.56 -8.96
N ARG A 380 15.81 -18.55 -9.55
CA ARG A 380 16.17 -18.52 -10.98
C ARG A 380 17.52 -19.19 -11.31
N LYS A 381 18.18 -19.74 -10.32
CA LYS A 381 19.49 -20.43 -10.49
C LYS A 381 19.31 -21.84 -11.02
#